data_0a176c90404e7818129fa5774b4f83d4
#
_entry.id   0a176c90404e7818129fa5774b4f83d4
#
_cell.length_a   1.000
_cell.length_b   1.000
_cell.length_c   1.000
_cell.angle_alpha   90.00
_cell.angle_beta   90.00
_cell.angle_gamma   90.00
#
_symmetry.space_group_name_H-M   'P 1'
#
loop_
_entity.id
_entity.type
_entity.pdbx_description
1 polymer ?
#
loop_
_entity_poly.entity_id
_entity_poly.type
_entity_poly.pdbx_seq_one_letter_code
_entity_poly.pdbx_strand_id
1 'polypeptide(L)'
;MTAAHRNETVTRALTGVVFVAVVMGAVAWSAWSNALLWAVVAVLAWAEWFKAPEGPPTSWPKPLLFLFPVPALAALVWMGEADPYDPWPILSFLWMIWANDTGAYVVGKPFGKRKLWPAVSPGKSWEGTLGGVAAAAGVAWAALGSEWLWLGGVMGALSTAGDLTQSAWKRRRHMKDSGNLLPGHGGIMDRFDGFLFAAPVYAILWCIFAP
;
A
#
# COMPACT_ATOMS: atom_id res chain seq x y z
N MET A 1 12.63 28.66 3.96
CA MET A 1 11.39 27.90 4.22
C MET A 1 10.54 28.71 5.17
N THR A 2 9.30 29.03 4.80
CA THR A 2 8.37 29.78 5.66
C THR A 2 7.93 28.92 6.84
N ALA A 3 7.55 29.53 7.97
CA ALA A 3 7.06 28.81 9.16
C ALA A 3 5.87 27.89 8.84
N ALA A 4 4.99 28.28 7.93
CA ALA A 4 3.87 27.48 7.45
C ALA A 4 4.31 26.18 6.77
N HIS A 5 5.32 26.24 5.92
CA HIS A 5 5.84 25.04 5.22
C HIS A 5 6.54 24.07 6.18
N ARG A 6 7.20 24.59 7.21
CA ARG A 6 7.81 23.78 8.27
C ARG A 6 6.75 23.06 9.11
N ASN A 7 5.66 23.73 9.45
CA ASN A 7 4.56 23.13 10.21
C ASN A 7 3.88 21.99 9.42
N GLU A 8 3.67 22.18 8.12
CA GLU A 8 3.09 21.14 7.26
C GLU A 8 3.98 19.89 7.18
N THR A 9 5.30 20.08 7.03
CA THR A 9 6.24 18.96 7.00
C THR A 9 6.28 18.20 8.33
N VAL A 10 6.27 18.90 9.46
CA VAL A 10 6.21 18.29 10.80
C VAL A 10 4.91 17.51 10.98
N THR A 11 3.76 18.09 10.61
CA THR A 11 2.47 17.40 10.70
C THR A 11 2.47 16.11 9.87
N ARG A 12 2.98 16.15 8.65
CA ARG A 12 3.12 14.97 7.81
C ARG A 12 3.99 13.90 8.48
N ALA A 13 5.17 14.28 8.95
CA ALA A 13 6.08 13.34 9.61
C ALA A 13 5.43 12.67 10.84
N LEU A 14 4.79 13.45 11.70
CA LEU A 14 4.10 12.95 12.90
C LEU A 14 2.93 12.01 12.53
N THR A 15 2.07 12.41 11.59
CA THR A 15 0.97 11.55 11.14
C THR A 15 1.48 10.23 10.56
N GLY A 16 2.56 10.27 9.77
CA GLY A 16 3.18 9.07 9.22
C GLY A 16 3.73 8.13 10.31
N VAL A 17 4.46 8.69 11.29
CA VAL A 17 5.00 7.89 12.41
C VAL A 17 3.88 7.26 13.24
N VAL A 18 2.84 8.04 13.59
CA VAL A 18 1.69 7.53 14.34
C VAL A 18 0.97 6.43 13.55
N PHE A 19 0.75 6.64 12.25
CA PHE A 19 0.14 5.65 11.38
C PHE A 19 0.93 4.33 11.37
N VAL A 20 2.23 4.39 11.14
CA VAL A 20 3.10 3.20 11.16
C VAL A 20 3.06 2.52 12.52
N ALA A 21 3.16 3.28 13.62
CA ALA A 21 3.14 2.72 14.97
C ALA A 21 1.81 2.02 15.29
N VAL A 22 0.67 2.60 14.89
CA VAL A 22 -0.65 2.00 15.08
C VAL A 22 -0.79 0.72 14.26
N VAL A 23 -0.41 0.73 12.99
CA VAL A 23 -0.50 -0.45 12.13
C VAL A 23 0.39 -1.57 12.64
N MET A 24 1.68 -1.27 12.91
CA MET A 24 2.63 -2.26 13.42
C MET A 24 2.22 -2.80 14.80
N GLY A 25 1.79 -1.93 15.71
CA GLY A 25 1.35 -2.31 17.03
C GLY A 25 0.11 -3.20 17.00
N ALA A 26 -0.89 -2.86 16.18
CA ALA A 26 -2.11 -3.65 16.06
C ALA A 26 -1.84 -5.03 15.45
N VAL A 27 -0.97 -5.11 14.43
CA VAL A 27 -0.57 -6.39 13.84
C VAL A 27 0.28 -7.20 14.80
N ALA A 28 1.21 -6.60 15.54
CA ALA A 28 2.11 -7.33 16.42
C ALA A 28 1.46 -7.84 17.72
N TRP A 29 0.35 -7.24 18.16
CA TRP A 29 -0.24 -7.52 19.47
C TRP A 29 -1.01 -8.85 19.51
N SER A 30 -1.97 -9.06 18.61
CA SER A 30 -2.82 -10.26 18.59
C SER A 30 -3.62 -10.40 17.29
N ALA A 31 -4.16 -11.61 17.05
CA ALA A 31 -5.10 -11.87 15.96
C ALA A 31 -6.32 -10.93 15.99
N TRP A 32 -6.86 -10.66 17.18
CA TRP A 32 -8.02 -9.77 17.34
C TRP A 32 -7.71 -8.32 16.99
N SER A 33 -6.57 -7.79 17.42
CA SER A 33 -6.18 -6.42 17.08
C SER A 33 -5.84 -6.30 15.60
N ASN A 34 -5.24 -7.32 14.99
CA ASN A 34 -5.03 -7.40 13.55
C ASN A 34 -6.37 -7.37 12.79
N ALA A 35 -7.31 -8.25 13.14
CA ALA A 35 -8.63 -8.30 12.51
C ALA A 35 -9.40 -6.98 12.68
N LEU A 36 -9.39 -6.39 13.86
CA LEU A 36 -10.02 -5.09 14.13
C LEU A 36 -9.40 -3.97 13.30
N LEU A 37 -8.07 -3.92 13.20
CA LEU A 37 -7.37 -2.94 12.36
C LEU A 37 -7.89 -2.99 10.92
N TRP A 38 -7.88 -4.18 10.31
CA TRP A 38 -8.27 -4.32 8.90
C TRP A 38 -9.77 -4.13 8.69
N ALA A 39 -10.60 -4.48 9.66
CA ALA A 39 -12.04 -4.15 9.63
C ALA A 39 -12.27 -2.62 9.65
N VAL A 40 -11.56 -1.88 10.50
CA VAL A 40 -11.63 -0.42 10.55
C VAL A 40 -11.13 0.19 9.24
N VAL A 41 -9.99 -0.27 8.73
CA VAL A 41 -9.45 0.18 7.43
C VAL A 41 -10.46 -0.08 6.31
N ALA A 42 -11.13 -1.25 6.29
CA ALA A 42 -12.16 -1.57 5.31
C ALA A 42 -13.34 -0.60 5.37
N VAL A 43 -13.87 -0.33 6.55
CA VAL A 43 -15.00 0.58 6.75
C VAL A 43 -14.64 2.00 6.29
N LEU A 44 -13.45 2.48 6.66
CA LEU A 44 -12.98 3.81 6.28
C LEU A 44 -12.72 3.91 4.76
N ALA A 45 -12.11 2.90 4.16
CA ALA A 45 -11.90 2.82 2.72
C ALA A 45 -13.24 2.82 1.96
N TRP A 46 -14.23 2.11 2.46
CA TRP A 46 -15.58 2.11 1.91
C TRP A 46 -16.25 3.47 2.03
N ALA A 47 -16.14 4.12 3.18
CA ALA A 47 -16.70 5.45 3.37
C ALA A 47 -16.11 6.48 2.36
N GLU A 48 -14.80 6.43 2.11
CA GLU A 48 -14.14 7.25 1.10
C GLU A 48 -14.61 6.89 -0.32
N TRP A 49 -14.73 5.60 -0.60
CA TRP A 49 -15.19 5.10 -1.88
C TRP A 49 -16.59 5.58 -2.25
N PHE A 50 -17.55 5.47 -1.33
CA PHE A 50 -18.92 5.93 -1.56
C PHE A 50 -19.01 7.44 -1.73
N LYS A 51 -18.14 8.21 -1.08
CA LYS A 51 -18.07 9.67 -1.22
C LYS A 51 -17.38 10.13 -2.51
N ALA A 52 -16.64 9.24 -3.19
CA ALA A 52 -15.94 9.59 -4.42
C ALA A 52 -16.94 10.02 -5.51
N PRO A 53 -16.63 11.07 -6.30
CA PRO A 53 -17.45 11.51 -7.41
C PRO A 53 -17.77 10.39 -8.41
N GLU A 54 -18.89 10.49 -9.09
CA GLU A 54 -19.20 9.62 -10.23
C GLU A 54 -18.15 9.83 -11.33
N GLY A 55 -17.68 8.73 -11.92
CA GLY A 55 -16.80 8.79 -13.08
C GLY A 55 -17.59 8.82 -14.39
N PRO A 56 -16.92 9.07 -15.53
CA PRO A 56 -17.58 8.99 -16.84
C PRO A 56 -18.17 7.58 -17.07
N PRO A 57 -19.16 7.44 -17.96
CA PRO A 57 -19.82 6.15 -18.24
C PRO A 57 -18.87 5.02 -18.64
N THR A 58 -17.73 5.37 -19.23
CA THR A 58 -16.64 4.45 -19.61
C THR A 58 -15.72 4.07 -18.45
N SER A 59 -15.90 4.67 -17.26
CA SER A 59 -15.14 4.30 -16.09
C SER A 59 -15.68 2.99 -15.49
N TRP A 60 -14.80 2.25 -14.84
CA TRP A 60 -15.21 1.05 -14.13
C TRP A 60 -16.31 1.38 -13.10
N PRO A 61 -17.42 0.66 -13.10
CA PRO A 61 -18.52 0.94 -12.18
C PRO A 61 -18.06 0.80 -10.73
N LYS A 62 -18.55 1.67 -9.87
CA LYS A 62 -18.23 1.64 -8.43
C LYS A 62 -18.34 0.24 -7.81
N PRO A 63 -19.39 -0.58 -8.12
CA PRO A 63 -19.49 -1.93 -7.56
C PRO A 63 -18.36 -2.88 -7.91
N LEU A 64 -17.81 -2.81 -9.12
CA LEU A 64 -16.73 -3.70 -9.56
C LEU A 64 -15.42 -3.41 -8.84
N LEU A 65 -15.15 -2.13 -8.58
CA LEU A 65 -13.98 -1.69 -7.84
C LEU A 65 -14.16 -1.87 -6.31
N PHE A 66 -15.39 -1.98 -5.83
CA PHE A 66 -15.73 -2.33 -4.45
C PHE A 66 -15.16 -3.69 -4.03
N LEU A 67 -15.02 -4.61 -4.98
CA LEU A 67 -14.43 -5.93 -4.74
C LEU A 67 -12.89 -5.88 -4.59
N PHE A 68 -12.23 -4.80 -4.97
CA PHE A 68 -10.77 -4.73 -4.94
C PHE A 68 -10.17 -4.67 -3.52
N PRO A 69 -10.57 -3.77 -2.61
CA PRO A 69 -9.99 -3.73 -1.27
C PRO A 69 -10.38 -4.94 -0.41
N VAL A 70 -11.56 -5.54 -0.64
CA VAL A 70 -12.07 -6.65 0.17
C VAL A 70 -11.16 -7.87 0.15
N PRO A 71 -10.75 -8.41 -1.00
CA PRO A 71 -9.83 -9.55 -1.01
C PRO A 71 -8.48 -9.25 -0.38
N ALA A 72 -7.97 -8.02 -0.56
CA ALA A 72 -6.70 -7.62 0.02
C ALA A 72 -6.76 -7.59 1.56
N LEU A 73 -7.82 -6.98 2.10
CA LEU A 73 -8.01 -6.88 3.55
C LEU A 73 -8.39 -8.23 4.17
N ALA A 74 -9.23 -9.01 3.48
CA ALA A 74 -9.58 -10.38 3.92
C ALA A 74 -8.34 -11.28 3.95
N ALA A 75 -7.43 -11.17 2.99
CA ALA A 75 -6.17 -11.91 2.98
C ALA A 75 -5.32 -11.60 4.22
N LEU A 76 -5.22 -10.33 4.62
CA LEU A 76 -4.46 -9.92 5.80
C LEU A 76 -5.12 -10.37 7.11
N VAL A 77 -6.45 -10.39 7.18
CA VAL A 77 -7.17 -10.97 8.33
C VAL A 77 -6.91 -12.47 8.40
N TRP A 78 -7.12 -13.18 7.29
CA TRP A 78 -6.94 -14.62 7.22
C TRP A 78 -5.50 -15.08 7.57
N MET A 79 -4.48 -14.36 7.12
CA MET A 79 -3.10 -14.63 7.50
C MET A 79 -2.83 -14.45 9.00
N GLY A 80 -3.66 -13.69 9.69
CA GLY A 80 -3.61 -13.50 11.14
C GLY A 80 -4.38 -14.55 11.95
N GLU A 81 -5.01 -15.56 11.32
CA GLU A 81 -5.79 -16.61 12.00
C GLU A 81 -4.97 -17.84 12.43
N ALA A 82 -3.63 -17.79 12.24
CA ALA A 82 -2.75 -18.87 12.69
C ALA A 82 -2.85 -19.09 14.22
N ASP A 83 -2.81 -20.35 14.65
CA ASP A 83 -2.79 -20.72 16.07
C ASP A 83 -1.54 -21.58 16.36
N PRO A 84 -0.56 -21.10 17.14
CA PRO A 84 -0.54 -19.78 17.78
C PRO A 84 -0.39 -18.62 16.78
N TYR A 85 -0.91 -17.44 17.17
CA TYR A 85 -0.84 -16.25 16.33
C TYR A 85 0.60 -15.87 16.00
N ASP A 86 0.90 -15.79 14.70
CA ASP A 86 2.19 -15.30 14.20
C ASP A 86 1.99 -14.02 13.37
N PRO A 87 2.45 -12.86 13.86
CA PRO A 87 2.37 -11.61 13.10
C PRO A 87 3.40 -11.51 11.96
N TRP A 88 4.42 -12.40 11.94
CA TRP A 88 5.57 -12.27 11.05
C TRP A 88 5.23 -12.25 9.56
N PRO A 89 4.31 -13.08 9.05
CA PRO A 89 3.88 -13.02 7.66
C PRO A 89 3.34 -11.64 7.27
N ILE A 90 2.50 -11.05 8.11
CA ILE A 90 1.89 -9.75 7.82
C ILE A 90 2.92 -8.62 7.95
N LEU A 91 3.77 -8.66 8.97
CA LEU A 91 4.82 -7.66 9.18
C LEU A 91 5.83 -7.65 8.03
N SER A 92 6.28 -8.81 7.58
CA SER A 92 7.20 -8.93 6.45
C SER A 92 6.57 -8.41 5.15
N PHE A 93 5.28 -8.68 4.91
CA PHE A 93 4.52 -8.10 3.81
C PHE A 93 4.49 -6.57 3.88
N LEU A 94 4.11 -5.99 5.02
CA LEU A 94 4.08 -4.55 5.22
C LEU A 94 5.44 -3.90 4.93
N TRP A 95 6.51 -4.49 5.43
CA TRP A 95 7.85 -3.98 5.21
C TRP A 95 8.27 -4.03 3.74
N MET A 96 7.91 -5.08 3.00
CA MET A 96 8.17 -5.15 1.56
C MET A 96 7.45 -4.03 0.80
N ILE A 97 6.17 -3.78 1.11
CA ILE A 97 5.40 -2.71 0.45
C ILE A 97 5.99 -1.33 0.76
N TRP A 98 6.27 -1.03 2.02
CA TRP A 98 6.86 0.26 2.42
C TRP A 98 8.29 0.46 1.91
N ALA A 99 9.06 -0.62 1.82
CA ALA A 99 10.39 -0.59 1.20
C ALA A 99 10.30 -0.30 -0.30
N ASN A 100 9.31 -0.88 -1.00
CA ASN A 100 9.05 -0.57 -2.40
C ASN A 100 8.79 0.93 -2.60
N ASP A 101 7.91 1.53 -1.82
CA ASP A 101 7.58 2.94 -1.94
C ASP A 101 8.77 3.85 -1.62
N THR A 102 9.49 3.52 -0.55
CA THR A 102 10.70 4.26 -0.13
C THR A 102 11.81 4.13 -1.18
N GLY A 103 12.09 2.92 -1.65
CA GLY A 103 13.10 2.66 -2.67
C GLY A 103 12.76 3.33 -4.00
N ALA A 104 11.48 3.28 -4.39
CA ALA A 104 11.01 3.96 -5.59
C ALA A 104 11.18 5.48 -5.49
N TYR A 105 10.94 6.07 -4.33
CA TYR A 105 11.16 7.51 -4.11
C TYR A 105 12.64 7.86 -4.10
N VAL A 106 13.47 7.13 -3.35
CA VAL A 106 14.91 7.39 -3.20
C VAL A 106 15.64 7.29 -4.53
N VAL A 107 15.32 6.28 -5.34
CA VAL A 107 15.93 6.10 -6.66
C VAL A 107 15.26 6.98 -7.73
N GLY A 108 13.94 7.08 -7.70
CA GLY A 108 13.18 7.80 -8.72
C GLY A 108 13.39 9.31 -8.69
N LYS A 109 13.62 9.90 -7.50
CA LYS A 109 13.83 11.35 -7.37
C LYS A 109 15.13 11.84 -8.04
N PRO A 110 16.32 11.25 -7.77
CA PRO A 110 17.56 11.66 -8.41
C PRO A 110 17.78 11.06 -9.80
N PHE A 111 17.33 9.83 -10.07
CA PHE A 111 17.69 9.08 -11.26
C PHE A 111 16.54 8.85 -12.24
N GLY A 112 15.30 9.22 -11.89
CA GLY A 112 14.10 8.96 -12.68
C GLY A 112 14.00 9.77 -13.96
N LYS A 113 14.46 9.22 -15.08
CA LYS A 113 14.46 9.84 -16.42
C LYS A 113 13.26 9.39 -17.26
N ARG A 114 12.95 8.09 -17.27
CA ARG A 114 11.88 7.50 -18.09
C ARG A 114 10.61 7.39 -17.28
N LYS A 115 9.60 8.19 -17.64
CA LYS A 115 8.32 8.18 -16.92
C LYS A 115 7.56 6.88 -17.19
N LEU A 116 6.98 6.30 -16.13
CA LEU A 116 6.25 5.04 -16.19
C LEU A 116 4.87 5.22 -16.83
N TRP A 117 4.07 6.14 -16.34
CA TRP A 117 2.76 6.50 -16.88
C TRP A 117 2.43 7.99 -16.64
N PRO A 118 2.88 8.89 -17.51
CA PRO A 118 2.79 10.34 -17.29
C PRO A 118 1.37 10.86 -17.07
N ALA A 119 0.40 10.32 -17.82
CA ALA A 119 -1.00 10.75 -17.75
C ALA A 119 -1.68 10.41 -16.41
N VAL A 120 -1.19 9.41 -15.68
CA VAL A 120 -1.78 8.90 -14.43
C VAL A 120 -0.97 9.34 -13.23
N SER A 121 0.33 9.11 -13.26
CA SER A 121 1.28 9.42 -12.19
C SER A 121 2.57 10.02 -12.76
N PRO A 122 2.64 11.34 -12.98
CA PRO A 122 3.79 11.99 -13.61
C PRO A 122 5.08 11.92 -12.79
N GLY A 123 4.99 11.61 -11.50
CA GLY A 123 6.14 11.43 -10.60
C GLY A 123 6.85 10.10 -10.76
N LYS A 124 6.15 9.05 -11.17
CA LYS A 124 6.72 7.70 -11.28
C LYS A 124 7.61 7.51 -12.51
N SER A 125 8.71 6.77 -12.31
CA SER A 125 9.68 6.44 -13.36
C SER A 125 10.04 4.95 -13.31
N TRP A 126 10.51 4.42 -14.43
CA TRP A 126 11.01 3.04 -14.53
C TRP A 126 12.18 2.79 -13.57
N GLU A 127 13.12 3.74 -13.48
CA GLU A 127 14.29 3.65 -12.60
C GLU A 127 13.85 3.63 -11.13
N GLY A 128 12.86 4.48 -10.77
CA GLY A 128 12.27 4.46 -9.43
C GLY A 128 11.58 3.14 -9.14
N THR A 129 10.76 2.63 -10.08
CA THR A 129 10.09 1.33 -9.93
C THR A 129 11.07 0.19 -9.71
N LEU A 130 12.15 0.13 -10.49
CA LEU A 130 13.19 -0.89 -10.31
C LEU A 130 13.89 -0.76 -8.96
N GLY A 131 14.15 0.48 -8.50
CA GLY A 131 14.68 0.74 -7.15
C GLY A 131 13.76 0.27 -6.05
N GLY A 132 12.45 0.47 -6.21
CA GLY A 132 11.43 -0.03 -5.28
C GLY A 132 11.38 -1.56 -5.23
N VAL A 133 11.29 -2.20 -6.39
CA VAL A 133 11.29 -3.67 -6.51
C VAL A 133 12.55 -4.27 -5.89
N ALA A 134 13.72 -3.69 -6.12
CA ALA A 134 14.96 -4.14 -5.53
C ALA A 134 14.97 -3.96 -3.99
N ALA A 135 14.42 -2.86 -3.48
CA ALA A 135 14.30 -2.63 -2.04
C ALA A 135 13.34 -3.64 -1.37
N ALA A 136 12.19 -3.93 -1.99
CA ALA A 136 11.25 -4.94 -1.51
C ALA A 136 11.88 -6.35 -1.52
N ALA A 137 12.63 -6.69 -2.58
CA ALA A 137 13.38 -7.95 -2.66
C ALA A 137 14.44 -8.05 -1.56
N GLY A 138 15.15 -6.96 -1.28
CA GLY A 138 16.13 -6.89 -0.19
C GLY A 138 15.50 -7.10 1.19
N VAL A 139 14.30 -6.56 1.41
CA VAL A 139 13.54 -6.78 2.65
C VAL A 139 13.09 -8.23 2.78
N ALA A 140 12.56 -8.84 1.71
CA ALA A 140 12.19 -10.25 1.71
C ALA A 140 13.40 -11.14 2.05
N TRP A 141 14.54 -10.88 1.42
CA TRP A 141 15.79 -11.57 1.73
C TRP A 141 16.19 -11.43 3.22
N ALA A 142 16.15 -10.21 3.75
CA ALA A 142 16.56 -9.94 5.12
C ALA A 142 15.60 -10.51 6.18
N ALA A 143 14.29 -10.51 5.88
CA ALA A 143 13.25 -10.92 6.82
C ALA A 143 12.92 -12.42 6.74
N LEU A 144 13.00 -13.00 5.56
CA LEU A 144 12.53 -14.38 5.31
C LEU A 144 13.64 -15.34 4.84
N GLY A 145 14.77 -14.81 4.36
CA GLY A 145 15.88 -15.61 3.83
C GLY A 145 16.10 -15.38 2.33
N SER A 146 17.25 -15.85 1.83
CA SER A 146 17.69 -15.61 0.44
C SER A 146 16.77 -16.24 -0.61
N GLU A 147 16.13 -17.33 -0.27
CA GLU A 147 15.17 -18.06 -1.11
C GLU A 147 13.90 -17.25 -1.37
N TRP A 148 13.59 -16.24 -0.56
CA TRP A 148 12.40 -15.40 -0.67
C TRP A 148 12.63 -14.08 -1.42
N LEU A 149 13.84 -13.83 -1.90
CA LEU A 149 14.17 -12.61 -2.65
C LEU A 149 13.21 -12.37 -3.83
N TRP A 150 12.82 -13.41 -4.54
CA TRP A 150 11.87 -13.34 -5.65
C TRP A 150 10.48 -12.86 -5.21
N LEU A 151 10.03 -13.29 -4.00
CA LEU A 151 8.73 -12.89 -3.45
C LEU A 151 8.67 -11.37 -3.24
N GLY A 152 9.72 -10.79 -2.64
CA GLY A 152 9.82 -9.33 -2.50
C GLY A 152 9.78 -8.60 -3.83
N GLY A 153 10.44 -9.16 -4.85
CA GLY A 153 10.38 -8.63 -6.21
C GLY A 153 8.97 -8.63 -6.80
N VAL A 154 8.25 -9.74 -6.64
CA VAL A 154 6.84 -9.86 -7.07
C VAL A 154 5.96 -8.88 -6.30
N MET A 155 6.11 -8.78 -4.96
CA MET A 155 5.32 -7.84 -4.14
C MET A 155 5.56 -6.38 -4.53
N GLY A 156 6.81 -5.99 -4.78
CA GLY A 156 7.13 -4.64 -5.26
C GLY A 156 6.49 -4.29 -6.61
N ALA A 157 6.51 -5.23 -7.55
CA ALA A 157 5.87 -5.04 -8.86
C ALA A 157 4.34 -4.93 -8.73
N LEU A 158 3.71 -5.80 -7.93
CA LEU A 158 2.26 -5.78 -7.68
C LEU A 158 1.82 -4.54 -6.91
N SER A 159 2.60 -4.09 -5.93
CA SER A 159 2.37 -2.83 -5.21
C SER A 159 2.37 -1.64 -6.16
N THR A 160 3.36 -1.56 -7.03
CA THR A 160 3.43 -0.50 -8.06
C THR A 160 2.24 -0.54 -9.00
N ALA A 161 1.79 -1.74 -9.41
CA ALA A 161 0.62 -1.91 -10.28
C ALA A 161 -0.67 -1.49 -9.55
N GLY A 162 -0.82 -1.81 -8.27
CA GLY A 162 -1.95 -1.42 -7.44
C GLY A 162 -2.11 0.10 -7.33
N ASP A 163 -1.03 0.79 -6.95
CA ASP A 163 -1.00 2.25 -6.87
C ASP A 163 -1.28 2.92 -8.25
N LEU A 164 -0.72 2.39 -9.36
CA LEU A 164 -1.04 2.91 -10.69
C LEU A 164 -2.51 2.72 -11.05
N THR A 165 -3.10 1.59 -10.70
CA THR A 165 -4.51 1.29 -10.96
C THR A 165 -5.41 2.24 -10.17
N GLN A 166 -5.14 2.43 -8.88
CA GLN A 166 -5.88 3.37 -8.05
C GLN A 166 -5.67 4.82 -8.52
N SER A 167 -4.45 5.18 -8.89
CA SER A 167 -4.15 6.49 -9.46
C SER A 167 -4.93 6.74 -10.76
N ALA A 168 -5.00 5.76 -11.66
CA ALA A 168 -5.81 5.87 -12.89
C ALA A 168 -7.29 6.04 -12.58
N TRP A 169 -7.82 5.32 -11.61
CA TRP A 169 -9.20 5.47 -11.13
C TRP A 169 -9.47 6.89 -10.59
N LYS A 170 -8.57 7.43 -9.77
CA LYS A 170 -8.68 8.80 -9.24
C LYS A 170 -8.70 9.84 -10.36
N ARG A 171 -7.78 9.74 -11.34
CA ARG A 171 -7.72 10.70 -12.48
C ARG A 171 -8.98 10.70 -13.31
N ARG A 172 -9.58 9.53 -13.56
CA ARG A 172 -10.86 9.43 -14.30
C ARG A 172 -12.03 10.09 -13.56
N ARG A 173 -11.92 10.34 -12.27
CA ARG A 173 -12.90 11.05 -11.44
C ARG A 173 -12.50 12.48 -11.10
N HIS A 174 -11.49 13.01 -11.79
CA HIS A 174 -10.97 14.35 -11.58
C HIS A 174 -10.54 14.63 -10.13
N MET A 175 -10.12 13.59 -9.41
CA MET A 175 -9.61 13.70 -8.04
C MET A 175 -8.13 13.28 -7.98
N LYS A 176 -7.43 13.80 -6.98
CA LYS A 176 -6.03 13.46 -6.70
C LYS A 176 -5.94 12.50 -5.52
N ASP A 177 -6.62 12.79 -4.46
CA ASP A 177 -6.62 12.03 -3.21
C ASP A 177 -8.01 11.43 -3.00
N SER A 178 -8.11 10.24 -2.39
CA SER A 178 -9.38 9.55 -2.16
C SER A 178 -10.21 10.18 -1.04
N GLY A 179 -9.54 10.92 -0.14
CA GLY A 179 -10.16 11.57 1.01
C GLY A 179 -9.19 12.51 1.73
N ASN A 180 -9.61 12.99 2.90
CA ASN A 180 -8.83 13.91 3.74
C ASN A 180 -8.74 13.41 5.19
N LEU A 181 -8.90 12.11 5.42
CA LEU A 181 -8.96 11.56 6.77
C LEU A 181 -7.62 11.69 7.51
N LEU A 182 -6.51 11.56 6.79
CA LEU A 182 -5.17 11.66 7.35
C LEU A 182 -4.56 13.03 7.05
N PRO A 183 -4.38 13.92 8.05
CA PRO A 183 -3.84 15.26 7.82
C PRO A 183 -2.49 15.22 7.10
N GLY A 184 -2.42 15.87 5.94
CA GLY A 184 -1.24 15.93 5.09
C GLY A 184 -0.93 14.64 4.30
N HIS A 185 -1.73 13.58 4.44
CA HIS A 185 -1.53 12.27 3.79
C HIS A 185 -2.69 11.81 2.89
N GLY A 186 -3.76 12.60 2.77
CA GLY A 186 -4.92 12.23 1.95
C GLY A 186 -5.87 11.26 2.65
N GLY A 187 -6.47 10.37 1.90
CA GLY A 187 -7.39 9.37 2.40
C GLY A 187 -6.72 8.09 2.91
N ILE A 188 -7.54 7.25 3.55
CA ILE A 188 -7.10 5.92 3.98
C ILE A 188 -6.79 5.02 2.78
N MET A 189 -7.59 5.10 1.71
CA MET A 189 -7.34 4.34 0.49
C MET A 189 -6.00 4.71 -0.16
N ASP A 190 -5.55 5.96 -0.02
CA ASP A 190 -4.27 6.42 -0.56
C ASP A 190 -3.05 5.82 0.19
N ARG A 191 -3.27 5.17 1.32
CA ARG A 191 -2.23 4.50 2.12
C ARG A 191 -2.13 3.02 1.87
N PHE A 192 -3.17 2.44 1.26
CA PHE A 192 -3.26 1.00 1.00
C PHE A 192 -3.44 0.68 -0.49
N ASP A 193 -3.11 1.62 -1.38
CA ASP A 193 -3.23 1.43 -2.82
C ASP A 193 -2.32 0.33 -3.37
N GLY A 194 -1.11 0.21 -2.86
CA GLY A 194 -0.18 -0.87 -3.20
C GLY A 194 -0.64 -2.26 -2.72
N PHE A 195 -1.57 -2.34 -1.77
CA PHE A 195 -2.05 -3.60 -1.21
C PHE A 195 -3.06 -4.32 -2.12
N LEU A 196 -3.71 -3.60 -3.02
CA LEU A 196 -4.82 -4.10 -3.83
C LEU A 196 -4.52 -5.43 -4.54
N PHE A 197 -3.37 -5.53 -5.17
CA PHE A 197 -2.95 -6.76 -5.86
C PHE A 197 -1.94 -7.56 -5.04
N ALA A 198 -1.11 -6.88 -4.25
CA ALA A 198 -0.02 -7.52 -3.53
C ALA A 198 -0.53 -8.42 -2.39
N ALA A 199 -1.50 -7.97 -1.57
CA ALA A 199 -1.93 -8.73 -0.40
C ALA A 199 -2.61 -10.07 -0.74
N PRO A 200 -3.56 -10.17 -1.69
CA PRO A 200 -4.15 -11.47 -2.05
C PRO A 200 -3.12 -12.44 -2.63
N VAL A 201 -2.24 -11.93 -3.50
CA VAL A 201 -1.19 -12.77 -4.10
C VAL A 201 -0.18 -13.22 -3.06
N TYR A 202 0.21 -12.32 -2.14
CA TYR A 202 1.10 -12.68 -1.04
C TYR A 202 0.50 -13.80 -0.17
N ALA A 203 -0.78 -13.67 0.23
CA ALA A 203 -1.44 -14.68 1.03
C ALA A 203 -1.48 -16.06 0.33
N ILE A 204 -1.78 -16.09 -0.97
CA ILE A 204 -1.76 -17.33 -1.76
C ILE A 204 -0.35 -17.93 -1.82
N LEU A 205 0.66 -17.11 -2.13
CA LEU A 205 2.03 -17.57 -2.24
C LEU A 205 2.57 -18.01 -0.87
N TRP A 206 2.20 -17.33 0.19
CA TRP A 206 2.54 -17.73 1.56
C TRP A 206 1.98 -19.12 1.90
N CYS A 207 0.71 -19.38 1.59
CA CYS A 207 0.08 -20.68 1.78
C CYS A 207 0.77 -21.82 1.03
N ILE A 208 1.29 -21.54 -0.17
CA ILE A 208 1.88 -22.56 -1.03
C ILE A 208 3.33 -22.87 -0.64
N PHE A 209 4.09 -21.85 -0.24
CA PHE A 209 5.55 -21.94 -0.13
C PHE A 209 6.07 -21.75 1.30
N ALA A 210 5.29 -21.15 2.21
CA ALA A 210 5.72 -21.05 3.61
C ALA A 210 5.69 -22.42 4.29
N PRO A 211 6.63 -22.68 5.22
CA PRO A 211 6.74 -23.95 5.93
C PRO A 211 5.56 -24.21 6.87
#